data_dad70ad028990664b375af86d9f26c73
#
_entry.id   dad70ad028990664b375af86d9f26c73
#
_cell.length_a   1.000
_cell.length_b   1.000
_cell.length_c   1.000
_cell.angle_alpha   90.00
_cell.angle_beta   90.00
_cell.angle_gamma   90.00
#
_symmetry.space_group_name_H-M   'P 1'
#
loop_
_entity.id
_entity.type
_entity.pdbx_description
1 polymer ?
#
loop_
_entity_poly.entity_id
_entity_poly.type
_entity_poly.pdbx_seq_one_letter_code
_entity_poly.pdbx_strand_id
1 'polypeptide(L)' 'MINYAQKIKEYRERKFLTQEEFAKLLGVSTPCVTRWENGKYEPTMQVKKKLYQLFVEAGMQLN' A
#
# COMPACT_ATOMS: atom_id res chain seq x y z
N MET A 1 1.38 -13.37 -8.35
CA MET A 1 0.70 -12.08 -8.48
C MET A 1 0.60 -11.40 -7.13
N ILE A 2 0.86 -10.10 -7.09
CA ILE A 2 0.85 -9.38 -5.82
C ILE A 2 -0.58 -9.04 -5.41
N ASN A 3 -0.95 -9.37 -4.18
CA ASN A 3 -2.22 -8.93 -3.62
C ASN A 3 -1.99 -7.58 -2.94
N TYR A 4 -2.25 -6.50 -3.66
CA TYR A 4 -1.96 -5.16 -3.14
C TYR A 4 -2.79 -4.81 -1.91
N ALA A 5 -4.04 -5.25 -1.84
CA ALA A 5 -4.88 -4.96 -0.69
C ALA A 5 -4.22 -5.48 0.60
N GLN A 6 -3.78 -6.73 0.55
CA GLN A 6 -3.14 -7.36 1.70
C GLN A 6 -1.77 -6.77 2.00
N LYS A 7 -0.98 -6.53 0.94
CA LYS A 7 0.39 -6.04 1.12
C LYS A 7 0.43 -4.61 1.63
N ILE A 8 -0.51 -3.78 1.21
CA ILE A 8 -0.60 -2.42 1.72
C ILE A 8 -0.89 -2.44 3.23
N LYS A 9 -1.85 -3.25 3.63
CA LYS A 9 -2.18 -3.37 5.04
C LYS A 9 -1.01 -3.92 5.85
N GLU A 10 -0.34 -4.94 5.31
CA GLU A 10 0.83 -5.53 5.97
C GLU A 10 1.93 -4.50 6.15
N TYR A 11 2.21 -3.71 5.12
CA TYR A 11 3.24 -2.67 5.20
C TYR A 11 2.88 -1.65 6.26
N ARG A 12 1.63 -1.19 6.26
CA ARG A 12 1.17 -0.22 7.25
C ARG A 12 1.38 -0.74 8.67
N GLU A 13 0.99 -2.00 8.89
CA GLU A 13 1.10 -2.60 10.22
C GLU A 13 2.56 -2.75 10.64
N ARG A 14 3.43 -3.13 9.71
CA ARG A 14 4.85 -3.25 10.01
C ARG A 14 5.48 -1.92 10.41
N LYS A 15 5.01 -0.83 9.82
CA LYS A 15 5.53 0.51 10.07
C LYS A 15 4.72 1.27 11.09
N PHE A 16 3.69 0.67 11.65
CA PHE A 16 2.80 1.31 12.63
C PHE A 16 2.19 2.58 12.07
N LEU A 17 1.76 2.52 10.82
CA LEU A 17 1.14 3.66 10.14
C LEU A 17 -0.37 3.52 10.11
N THR A 18 -1.07 4.64 10.33
CA THR A 18 -2.50 4.71 10.06
C THR A 18 -2.71 4.83 8.56
N GLN A 19 -3.96 4.61 8.10
CA GLN A 19 -4.29 4.81 6.69
C GLN A 19 -4.00 6.25 6.25
N GLU A 20 -4.27 7.21 7.13
CA GLU A 20 -4.00 8.60 6.83
C GLU A 20 -2.51 8.86 6.66
N GLU A 21 -1.71 8.33 7.56
CA GLU A 21 -0.26 8.49 7.48
C GLU A 21 0.31 7.86 6.21
N PHE A 22 -0.21 6.68 5.88
CA PHE A 22 0.23 5.99 4.67
C PHE A 22 -0.16 6.77 3.41
N ALA A 23 -1.37 7.33 3.41
CA ALA A 23 -1.83 8.16 2.30
C ALA A 23 -0.91 9.35 2.09
N LYS A 24 -0.51 10.01 3.17
CA LYS A 24 0.43 11.13 3.08
C LYS A 24 1.77 10.69 2.53
N LEU A 25 2.24 9.53 2.94
CA LEU A 25 3.51 8.99 2.45
C LEU A 25 3.49 8.82 0.94
N LEU A 26 2.37 8.37 0.39
CA LEU A 26 2.24 8.14 -1.05
C LEU A 26 1.76 9.36 -1.82
N GLY A 27 1.28 10.39 -1.13
CA GLY A 27 0.73 11.56 -1.80
C GLY A 27 -0.65 11.33 -2.37
N VAL A 28 -1.45 10.48 -1.72
CA VAL A 28 -2.82 10.19 -2.15
C VAL A 28 -3.79 10.50 -1.01
N SER A 29 -5.09 10.40 -1.30
CA SER A 29 -6.09 10.64 -0.28
C SER A 29 -6.30 9.39 0.59
N THR A 30 -6.76 9.59 1.82
CA THR A 30 -7.06 8.47 2.71
C THR A 30 -8.11 7.53 2.12
N PRO A 31 -9.20 8.03 1.50
CA PRO A 31 -10.16 7.12 0.86
C PRO A 31 -9.55 6.21 -0.19
N CYS A 32 -8.49 6.65 -0.90
CA CYS A 32 -7.80 5.78 -1.85
C CYS A 32 -7.21 4.58 -1.14
N VAL A 33 -6.52 4.81 -0.02
CA VAL A 33 -5.92 3.70 0.74
C VAL A 33 -7.00 2.75 1.24
N THR A 34 -8.09 3.29 1.75
CA THR A 34 -9.21 2.48 2.23
C THR A 34 -9.76 1.58 1.12
N ARG A 35 -9.96 2.15 -0.07
CA ARG A 35 -10.49 1.39 -1.21
C ARG A 35 -9.53 0.29 -1.65
N TRP A 36 -8.23 0.59 -1.65
CA TRP A 36 -7.23 -0.42 -2.01
C TRP A 36 -7.23 -1.58 -1.01
N GLU A 37 -7.30 -1.27 0.28
CA GLU A 37 -7.26 -2.30 1.31
C GLU A 37 -8.54 -3.14 1.33
N ASN A 38 -9.66 -2.55 0.88
CA ASN A 38 -10.91 -3.28 0.77
C ASN A 38 -10.99 -4.13 -0.51
N GLY A 39 -10.00 -4.00 -1.39
CA GLY A 39 -9.98 -4.76 -2.64
C GLY A 39 -10.94 -4.26 -3.70
N LYS A 40 -11.55 -3.09 -3.51
CA LYS A 40 -12.50 -2.55 -4.49
C LYS A 40 -11.82 -1.96 -5.71
N TYR A 41 -10.63 -1.41 -5.52
CA TYR A 41 -9.86 -0.80 -6.61
C TYR A 41 -8.41 -1.19 -6.44
N GLU A 42 -7.71 -1.31 -7.57
CA GLU A 42 -6.27 -1.50 -7.54
C GLU A 42 -5.57 -0.17 -7.76
N PRO A 43 -4.38 0.01 -7.18
CA PRO A 43 -3.57 1.21 -7.46
C PRO A 43 -3.22 1.29 -8.94
N THR A 44 -2.99 2.52 -9.41
CA THR A 44 -2.50 2.74 -10.78
C THR A 44 -1.06 2.21 -10.89
N MET A 45 -0.60 2.10 -12.14
CA MET A 45 0.76 1.60 -12.38
C MET A 45 1.82 2.46 -11.69
N GLN A 46 1.63 3.79 -11.71
CA GLN A 46 2.58 4.69 -11.05
C GLN A 46 2.65 4.44 -9.54
N VAL A 47 1.48 4.26 -8.92
CA VAL A 47 1.43 3.97 -7.49
C VAL A 47 2.00 2.59 -7.20
N LYS A 48 1.71 1.61 -8.06
CA LYS A 48 2.25 0.27 -7.90
C LYS A 48 3.78 0.27 -7.88
N LYS A 49 4.41 1.09 -8.70
CA LYS A 49 5.87 1.21 -8.70
C LYS A 49 6.39 1.70 -7.35
N LYS A 50 5.74 2.71 -6.79
CA LYS A 50 6.13 3.22 -5.49
C LYS A 50 5.91 2.17 -4.40
N LEU A 51 4.78 1.49 -4.45
CA LEU A 51 4.46 0.44 -3.48
C LEU A 51 5.49 -0.69 -3.56
N TYR A 52 5.84 -1.09 -4.76
CA TYR A 52 6.82 -2.17 -4.93
C TYR A 52 8.13 -1.83 -4.23
N GLN A 53 8.61 -0.61 -4.43
CA GLN A 53 9.85 -0.17 -3.79
C GLN A 53 9.73 -0.19 -2.26
N LEU A 54 8.61 0.30 -1.73
CA LEU A 54 8.39 0.30 -0.29
C LEU A 54 8.36 -1.13 0.26
N PHE A 55 7.68 -2.02 -0.43
CA PHE A 55 7.57 -3.42 0.01
C PHE A 55 8.94 -4.10 0.01
N VAL A 56 9.72 -3.90 -1.04
CA VAL A 56 11.05 -4.50 -1.14
C VAL A 56 11.96 -3.97 -0.04
N GLU A 57 11.92 -2.67 0.21
CA GLU A 57 12.75 -2.06 1.25
C GLU A 57 12.37 -2.57 2.64
N ALA A 58 11.11 -2.91 2.83
CA ALA A 58 10.63 -3.44 4.10
C ALA A 58 10.89 -4.94 4.24
N GLY A 59 11.48 -5.57 3.22
CA GLY A 59 11.77 -7.00 3.26
C GLY A 59 10.53 -7.87 3.16
N MET A 60 9.46 -7.34 2.56
CA MET A 60 8.22 -8.09 2.45
C MET A 60 8.28 -9.09 1.32
N GLN A 61 7.60 -10.21 1.52
CA GLN A 61 7.43 -11.21 0.47
C GLN A 61 6.30 -10.78 -0.45
N LEU A 62 6.55 -10.82 -1.77
CA LEU A 62 5.63 -10.25 -2.74
C LEU A 62 4.83 -11.28 -3.54
N ASN A 63 4.92 -12.53 -3.18
CA ASN A 63 4.14 -13.58 -3.84
C ASN A 63 2.98 -14.04 -3.00
#